data_1ba1acb78e9e4aa7d32d5f219b56a4fa
#
_entry.id   1ba1acb78e9e4aa7d32d5f219b56a4fa
#
_cell.length_a   1.000
_cell.length_b   1.000
_cell.length_c   1.000
_cell.angle_alpha   90.00
_cell.angle_beta   90.00
_cell.angle_gamma   90.00
#
_symmetry.space_group_name_H-M   'P 1'
#
loop_
_entity.id
_entity.type
_entity.pdbx_description
1 polymer ?
#
loop_
_entity_poly.entity_id
_entity_poly.type
_entity_poly.pdbx_seq_one_letter_code
_entity_poly.pdbx_strand_id
1 'polypeptide(L)'
;TLFFDFMPLVAEAVKGFTTRFQMYTVPGQVRYNMTRKLVLRGVDGIVFVADSQWDKMKENVESFQNLVDNLKGQGDDVSQIPYVLQYNKRDLDNIAPVNYMEFMLNGGEERQPSTTGVATKGEGVLETLNMVSKIVLARFIKEHGGDSESAKRKQEEMVIT
;
A
#
# COMPACT_ATOMS: atom_id res chain seq x y z
N THR A 1 -9.08 1.84 21.06
CA THR A 1 -8.49 0.54 20.71
C THR A 1 -7.71 0.72 19.40
N LEU A 2 -6.42 0.44 19.43
CA LEU A 2 -5.59 0.41 18.25
C LEU A 2 -5.81 -0.93 17.54
N PHE A 3 -6.42 -0.90 16.38
CA PHE A 3 -6.55 -2.08 15.53
C PHE A 3 -5.54 -1.99 14.38
N PHE A 4 -4.43 -2.67 14.54
CA PHE A 4 -3.49 -2.95 13.46
C PHE A 4 -2.85 -4.31 13.69
N ASP A 5 -2.51 -4.99 12.62
CA ASP A 5 -1.73 -6.20 12.66
C ASP A 5 -0.31 -5.91 12.16
N PHE A 6 0.66 -6.54 12.79
CA PHE A 6 2.06 -6.45 12.42
C PHE A 6 2.58 -7.81 11.98
N MET A 7 3.20 -7.86 10.81
CA MET A 7 3.82 -9.07 10.29
C MET A 7 5.21 -8.77 9.71
N PRO A 8 6.28 -9.30 10.32
CA PRO A 8 7.61 -9.21 9.75
C PRO A 8 7.75 -10.18 8.57
N LEU A 9 8.23 -9.68 7.44
CA LEU A 9 8.60 -10.48 6.28
C LEU A 9 10.10 -10.35 6.01
N VAL A 10 10.75 -11.47 5.78
CA VAL A 10 12.14 -11.50 5.34
C VAL A 10 12.15 -11.85 3.85
N ALA A 11 12.57 -10.91 3.01
CA ALA A 11 12.79 -11.18 1.60
C ALA A 11 14.22 -11.67 1.37
N GLU A 12 14.39 -12.51 0.34
CA GLU A 12 15.71 -12.97 -0.07
C GLU A 12 16.61 -11.80 -0.48
N ALA A 13 17.92 -11.99 -0.31
CA ALA A 13 18.92 -10.97 -0.59
C ALA A 13 18.86 -10.50 -2.05
N VAL A 14 18.58 -9.21 -2.25
CA VAL A 14 18.71 -8.55 -3.55
C VAL A 14 20.05 -7.82 -3.57
N LYS A 15 20.91 -8.13 -4.54
CA LYS A 15 22.25 -7.55 -4.67
C LYS A 15 23.12 -7.62 -3.40
N GLY A 16 23.02 -8.72 -2.64
CA GLY A 16 23.80 -8.92 -1.41
C GLY A 16 23.24 -8.26 -0.15
N PHE A 17 22.04 -7.68 -0.23
CA PHE A 17 21.34 -7.11 0.93
C PHE A 17 20.22 -8.04 1.38
N THR A 18 20.16 -8.30 2.70
CA THR A 18 18.99 -8.94 3.31
C THR A 18 17.98 -7.85 3.64
N THR A 19 16.80 -7.92 3.03
CA THR A 19 15.74 -6.95 3.25
C THR A 19 14.70 -7.52 4.21
N ARG A 20 14.30 -6.73 5.19
CA ARG A 20 13.18 -7.01 6.08
C ARG A 20 12.09 -6.00 5.85
N PHE A 21 10.90 -6.47 5.52
CA PHE A 21 9.71 -5.65 5.44
C PHE A 21 8.94 -5.75 6.74
N GLN A 22 8.54 -4.61 7.28
CA GLN A 22 7.58 -4.52 8.37
C GLN A 22 6.23 -4.15 7.79
N MET A 23 5.29 -5.10 7.80
CA MET A 23 3.94 -4.87 7.29
C MET A 23 2.99 -4.53 8.42
N TYR A 24 2.25 -3.46 8.23
CA TYR A 24 1.17 -3.04 9.12
C TYR A 24 -0.14 -3.01 8.35
N THR A 25 -1.18 -3.58 8.91
CA THR A 25 -2.53 -3.44 8.38
C THR A 25 -3.32 -2.46 9.23
N VAL A 26 -4.06 -1.59 8.60
CA VAL A 26 -4.97 -0.66 9.30
C VAL A 26 -6.35 -0.69 8.65
N PRO A 27 -7.43 -0.59 9.47
CA PRO A 27 -8.77 -0.50 8.91
C PRO A 27 -8.92 0.73 8.00
N GLY A 28 -9.53 0.54 6.82
CA GLY A 28 -9.78 1.61 5.86
C GLY A 28 -10.87 2.60 6.29
N GLN A 29 -11.68 2.25 7.28
CA GLN A 29 -12.79 3.09 7.74
C GLN A 29 -12.30 4.37 8.42
N VAL A 30 -12.92 5.50 8.08
CA VAL A 30 -12.53 6.85 8.57
C VAL A 30 -12.54 6.96 10.11
N ARG A 31 -13.39 6.21 10.81
CA ARG A 31 -13.41 6.17 12.28
C ARG A 31 -12.09 5.75 12.93
N TYR A 32 -11.23 5.05 12.20
CA TYR A 32 -9.91 4.63 12.68
C TYR A 32 -8.77 5.58 12.26
N ASN A 33 -9.11 6.84 11.99
CA ASN A 33 -8.18 7.84 11.49
C ASN A 33 -6.96 8.05 12.39
N MET A 34 -7.13 8.00 13.71
CA MET A 34 -5.99 8.17 14.64
C MET A 34 -4.97 7.03 14.51
N THR A 35 -5.45 5.79 14.44
CA THR A 35 -4.58 4.61 14.22
C THR A 35 -3.84 4.72 12.90
N ARG A 36 -4.55 5.11 11.83
CA ARG A 36 -3.97 5.29 10.50
C ARG A 36 -2.87 6.34 10.50
N LYS A 37 -3.10 7.50 11.14
CA LYS A 37 -2.08 8.56 11.28
C LYS A 37 -0.80 8.08 11.96
N LEU A 38 -0.92 7.25 12.99
CA LEU A 38 0.25 6.73 13.71
C LEU A 38 1.05 5.75 12.86
N VAL A 39 0.36 4.85 12.16
CA VAL A 39 0.99 3.80 11.34
C VAL A 39 1.62 4.36 10.07
N LEU A 40 1.09 5.43 9.52
CA LEU A 40 1.61 6.06 8.30
C LEU A 40 2.91 6.86 8.50
N ARG A 41 3.34 7.09 9.73
CA ARG A 41 4.58 7.84 9.99
C ARG A 41 5.80 7.08 9.51
N GLY A 42 6.54 7.70 8.60
CA GLY A 42 7.77 7.12 8.05
C GLY A 42 7.56 5.90 7.16
N VAL A 43 6.37 5.74 6.59
CA VAL A 43 6.05 4.64 5.69
C VAL A 43 6.87 4.72 4.40
N ASP A 44 7.44 3.60 3.98
CA ASP A 44 8.23 3.49 2.75
C ASP A 44 7.40 3.03 1.54
N GLY A 45 6.25 2.40 1.77
CA GLY A 45 5.33 1.97 0.71
C GLY A 45 3.94 1.64 1.24
N ILE A 46 2.95 1.73 0.38
CA ILE A 46 1.53 1.56 0.74
C ILE A 46 0.87 0.58 -0.23
N VAL A 47 0.04 -0.30 0.30
CA VAL A 47 -0.96 -1.04 -0.47
C VAL A 47 -2.34 -0.52 -0.06
N PHE A 48 -3.05 0.08 -1.00
CA PHE A 48 -4.44 0.47 -0.79
C PHE A 48 -5.37 -0.61 -1.34
N VAL A 49 -6.10 -1.27 -0.44
CA VAL A 49 -7.03 -2.35 -0.79
C VAL A 49 -8.45 -1.80 -0.89
N ALA A 50 -8.99 -1.76 -2.11
CA ALA A 50 -10.34 -1.31 -2.38
C ALA A 50 -11.32 -2.49 -2.51
N ASP A 51 -12.50 -2.33 -1.96
CA ASP A 51 -13.61 -3.27 -2.12
C ASP A 51 -14.29 -3.06 -3.48
N SER A 52 -14.34 -4.09 -4.31
CA SER A 52 -14.89 -3.99 -5.67
C SER A 52 -16.41 -3.83 -5.74
N GLN A 53 -17.15 -3.99 -4.64
CA GLN A 53 -18.60 -3.87 -4.65
C GLN A 53 -19.06 -2.45 -5.00
N TRP A 54 -20.12 -2.34 -5.81
CA TRP A 54 -20.66 -1.05 -6.23
C TRP A 54 -21.05 -0.13 -5.07
N ASP A 55 -21.67 -0.68 -4.05
CA ASP A 55 -22.12 0.06 -2.86
C ASP A 55 -20.94 0.52 -1.97
N LYS A 56 -19.73 0.02 -2.22
CA LYS A 56 -18.49 0.39 -1.50
C LYS A 56 -17.65 1.47 -2.19
N MET A 57 -18.01 1.85 -3.40
CA MET A 57 -17.21 2.82 -4.16
C MET A 57 -17.05 4.16 -3.43
N LYS A 58 -18.11 4.66 -2.80
CA LYS A 58 -18.06 5.88 -2.02
C LYS A 58 -17.09 5.75 -0.82
N GLU A 59 -17.18 4.63 -0.09
CA GLU A 59 -16.29 4.35 1.05
C GLU A 59 -14.82 4.24 0.60
N ASN A 60 -14.56 3.62 -0.56
CA ASN A 60 -13.22 3.53 -1.13
C ASN A 60 -12.64 4.93 -1.41
N VAL A 61 -13.41 5.81 -2.07
CA VAL A 61 -12.96 7.17 -2.40
C VAL A 61 -12.71 7.98 -1.14
N GLU A 62 -13.62 7.93 -0.15
CA GLU A 62 -13.45 8.61 1.14
C GLU A 62 -12.24 8.11 1.90
N SER A 63 -12.00 6.79 1.90
CA SER A 63 -10.85 6.16 2.54
C SER A 63 -9.54 6.55 1.87
N PHE A 64 -9.51 6.60 0.54
CA PHE A 64 -8.33 7.03 -0.22
C PHE A 64 -8.03 8.51 0.01
N GLN A 65 -9.05 9.37 -0.03
CA GLN A 65 -8.87 10.79 0.28
C GLN A 65 -8.35 10.99 1.70
N ASN A 66 -8.87 10.24 2.67
CA ASN A 66 -8.38 10.28 4.05
C ASN A 66 -6.91 9.84 4.17
N LEU A 67 -6.46 8.86 3.37
CA LEU A 67 -5.05 8.48 3.28
C LEU A 67 -4.20 9.67 2.80
N VAL A 68 -4.60 10.29 1.70
CA VAL A 68 -3.90 11.47 1.14
C VAL A 68 -3.82 12.62 2.15
N ASP A 69 -4.93 12.93 2.82
CA ASP A 69 -5.00 14.00 3.82
C ASP A 69 -4.11 13.72 5.03
N ASN A 70 -4.04 12.47 5.47
CA ASN A 70 -3.17 12.07 6.58
C ASN A 70 -1.69 12.22 6.24
N LEU A 71 -1.28 11.82 5.04
CA LEU A 71 0.09 11.99 4.57
C LEU A 71 0.45 13.47 4.47
N LYS A 72 -0.40 14.28 3.84
CA LYS A 72 -0.20 15.75 3.78
C LYS A 72 -0.09 16.38 5.16
N GLY A 73 -0.93 15.96 6.10
CA GLY A 73 -0.90 16.45 7.49
C GLY A 73 0.38 16.11 8.25
N GLN A 74 1.18 15.17 7.75
CA GLN A 74 2.49 14.78 8.30
C GLN A 74 3.66 15.41 7.53
N GLY A 75 3.38 16.18 6.50
CA GLY A 75 4.39 16.78 5.63
C GLY A 75 4.83 15.88 4.47
N ASP A 76 4.15 14.74 4.28
CA ASP A 76 4.39 13.81 3.19
C ASP A 76 3.45 14.08 2.01
N ASP A 77 3.91 13.71 0.82
CA ASP A 77 3.09 13.74 -0.39
C ASP A 77 2.90 12.30 -0.89
N VAL A 78 1.65 11.90 -1.12
CA VAL A 78 1.31 10.58 -1.64
C VAL A 78 2.01 10.27 -2.96
N SER A 79 2.26 11.28 -3.79
CA SER A 79 3.00 11.13 -5.05
C SER A 79 4.48 10.74 -4.86
N GLN A 80 5.01 11.00 -3.67
CA GLN A 80 6.40 10.69 -3.31
C GLN A 80 6.56 9.34 -2.61
N ILE A 81 5.47 8.72 -2.18
CA ILE A 81 5.48 7.42 -1.52
C ILE A 81 4.99 6.36 -2.51
N PRO A 82 5.77 5.31 -2.78
CA PRO A 82 5.33 4.22 -3.64
C PRO A 82 4.04 3.59 -3.12
N TYR A 83 3.02 3.49 -3.95
CA TYR A 83 1.82 2.75 -3.58
C TYR A 83 1.28 1.90 -4.72
N VAL A 84 0.59 0.84 -4.35
CA VAL A 84 -0.09 -0.10 -5.24
C VAL A 84 -1.57 -0.15 -4.85
N LEU A 85 -2.45 -0.13 -5.84
CA LEU A 85 -3.88 -0.34 -5.65
C LEU A 85 -4.19 -1.84 -5.81
N GLN A 86 -4.97 -2.41 -4.90
CA GLN A 86 -5.53 -3.75 -5.08
C GLN A 86 -7.05 -3.67 -5.09
N TYR A 87 -7.68 -4.11 -6.19
CA TYR A 87 -9.13 -4.23 -6.30
C TYR A 87 -9.55 -5.63 -5.85
N ASN A 88 -9.96 -5.73 -4.59
CA ASN A 88 -10.27 -6.99 -3.92
C ASN A 88 -11.75 -7.38 -4.06
N LYS A 89 -12.08 -8.60 -3.66
CA LYS A 89 -13.42 -9.20 -3.71
C LYS A 89 -13.98 -9.33 -5.13
N ARG A 90 -13.10 -9.67 -6.09
CA ARG A 90 -13.49 -9.85 -7.50
C ARG A 90 -14.39 -11.05 -7.77
N ASP A 91 -14.59 -11.91 -6.79
CA ASP A 91 -15.46 -13.10 -6.82
C ASP A 91 -16.93 -12.82 -6.45
N LEU A 92 -17.26 -11.61 -6.03
CA LEU A 92 -18.63 -11.23 -5.69
C LEU A 92 -19.44 -10.81 -6.93
N ASP A 93 -20.77 -10.95 -6.86
CA ASP A 93 -21.65 -10.73 -8.02
C ASP A 93 -21.86 -9.25 -8.38
N ASN A 94 -21.97 -8.37 -7.38
CA ASN A 94 -22.30 -6.95 -7.59
C ASN A 94 -21.04 -6.06 -7.50
N ILE A 95 -20.13 -6.23 -8.47
CA ILE A 95 -18.84 -5.53 -8.48
C ILE A 95 -18.73 -4.54 -9.64
N ALA A 96 -18.01 -3.44 -9.37
CA ALA A 96 -17.64 -2.46 -10.39
C ALA A 96 -16.59 -3.04 -11.35
N PRO A 97 -16.67 -2.73 -12.65
CA PRO A 97 -15.59 -3.06 -13.58
C PRO A 97 -14.26 -2.41 -13.18
N VAL A 98 -13.14 -3.08 -13.48
CA VAL A 98 -11.80 -2.59 -13.14
C VAL A 98 -11.54 -1.20 -13.71
N ASN A 99 -11.93 -0.95 -14.96
CA ASN A 99 -11.74 0.36 -15.59
C ASN A 99 -12.49 1.50 -14.88
N TYR A 100 -13.65 1.21 -14.26
CA TYR A 100 -14.35 2.19 -13.44
C TYR A 100 -13.60 2.45 -12.12
N MET A 101 -13.10 1.41 -11.47
CA MET A 101 -12.29 1.55 -10.26
C MET A 101 -10.99 2.33 -10.53
N GLU A 102 -10.33 2.04 -11.66
CA GLU A 102 -9.17 2.79 -12.16
C GLU A 102 -9.50 4.28 -12.35
N PHE A 103 -10.63 4.59 -12.96
CA PHE A 103 -11.06 5.97 -13.13
C PHE A 103 -11.29 6.69 -11.81
N MET A 104 -11.91 6.02 -10.83
CA MET A 104 -12.26 6.61 -9.54
C MET A 104 -11.09 6.76 -8.57
N LEU A 105 -10.14 5.81 -8.57
CA LEU A 105 -9.08 5.71 -7.56
C LEU A 105 -7.68 5.94 -8.13
N ASN A 106 -7.50 5.82 -9.44
CA ASN A 106 -6.21 5.89 -10.11
C ASN A 106 -6.19 6.91 -11.27
N GLY A 107 -7.12 7.85 -11.25
CA GLY A 107 -7.30 8.87 -12.30
C GLY A 107 -6.36 10.07 -12.23
N GLY A 108 -5.29 10.03 -11.43
CA GLY A 108 -4.29 11.09 -11.33
C GLY A 108 -3.43 11.24 -12.60
N GLU A 109 -2.54 12.25 -12.61
CA GLU A 109 -1.62 12.51 -13.73
C GLU A 109 -0.72 11.31 -14.02
N GLU A 110 -0.25 10.64 -12.97
CA GLU A 110 0.53 9.40 -13.05
C GLU A 110 -0.28 8.24 -12.48
N ARG A 111 -0.57 7.27 -13.34
CA ARG A 111 -1.22 6.04 -12.90
C ARG A 111 -0.26 5.18 -12.08
N GLN A 112 -0.75 4.73 -10.94
CA GLN A 112 -0.02 3.81 -10.10
C GLN A 112 -0.29 2.35 -10.48
N PRO A 113 0.63 1.43 -10.18
CA PRO A 113 0.40 0.01 -10.39
C PRO A 113 -0.85 -0.48 -9.65
N SER A 114 -1.62 -1.33 -10.30
CA SER A 114 -2.81 -1.94 -9.72
C SER A 114 -2.87 -3.44 -9.97
N THR A 115 -3.54 -4.14 -9.07
CA THR A 115 -3.80 -5.57 -9.15
C THR A 115 -5.27 -5.85 -8.85
N THR A 116 -5.72 -7.02 -9.22
CA THR A 116 -7.03 -7.55 -8.80
C THR A 116 -6.82 -8.70 -7.84
N GLY A 117 -7.79 -8.97 -6.97
CA GLY A 117 -7.64 -10.06 -6.01
C GLY A 117 -8.92 -10.60 -5.44
N VAL A 118 -8.76 -11.80 -4.87
CA VAL A 118 -9.73 -12.47 -4.00
C VAL A 118 -8.94 -12.93 -2.77
N ALA A 119 -8.79 -12.03 -1.81
CA ALA A 119 -7.89 -12.25 -0.66
C ALA A 119 -8.24 -13.51 0.15
N THR A 120 -9.53 -13.85 0.27
CA THR A 120 -9.99 -15.07 0.96
C THR A 120 -9.52 -16.36 0.29
N LYS A 121 -9.14 -16.29 -0.99
CA LYS A 121 -8.58 -17.42 -1.75
C LYS A 121 -7.07 -17.28 -1.97
N GLY A 122 -6.46 -16.21 -1.50
CA GLY A 122 -5.06 -15.88 -1.74
C GLY A 122 -4.75 -15.35 -3.15
N GLU A 123 -5.76 -15.20 -4.01
CA GLU A 123 -5.58 -14.71 -5.39
C GLU A 123 -5.18 -13.23 -5.37
N GLY A 124 -4.13 -12.88 -6.11
CA GLY A 124 -3.61 -11.52 -6.21
C GLY A 124 -2.85 -11.01 -4.99
N VAL A 125 -2.83 -11.73 -3.87
CA VAL A 125 -2.20 -11.29 -2.62
C VAL A 125 -0.68 -11.23 -2.76
N LEU A 126 -0.04 -12.33 -3.17
CA LEU A 126 1.41 -12.36 -3.38
C LEU A 126 1.87 -11.48 -4.54
N GLU A 127 1.06 -11.37 -5.59
CA GLU A 127 1.33 -10.47 -6.72
C GLU A 127 1.42 -9.02 -6.25
N THR A 128 0.44 -8.57 -5.47
CA THR A 128 0.41 -7.21 -4.89
C THR A 128 1.61 -6.96 -3.98
N LEU A 129 1.92 -7.91 -3.09
CA LEU A 129 3.04 -7.81 -2.18
C LEU A 129 4.37 -7.74 -2.95
N ASN A 130 4.57 -8.60 -3.94
CA ASN A 130 5.77 -8.58 -4.77
C ASN A 130 5.90 -7.27 -5.55
N MET A 131 4.79 -6.73 -6.03
CA MET A 131 4.77 -5.47 -6.78
C MET A 131 5.20 -4.29 -5.89
N VAL A 132 4.59 -4.09 -4.73
CA VAL A 132 4.95 -3.00 -3.82
C VAL A 132 6.38 -3.17 -3.30
N SER A 133 6.80 -4.38 -2.96
CA SER A 133 8.16 -4.68 -2.50
C SER A 133 9.21 -4.29 -3.54
N LYS A 134 8.99 -4.61 -4.81
CA LYS A 134 9.91 -4.25 -5.91
C LYS A 134 10.01 -2.75 -6.09
N ILE A 135 8.90 -2.03 -6.01
CA ILE A 135 8.89 -0.56 -6.18
C ILE A 135 9.62 0.11 -5.02
N VAL A 136 9.35 -0.32 -3.79
CA VAL A 136 10.01 0.21 -2.58
C VAL A 136 11.51 -0.06 -2.63
N LEU A 137 11.93 -1.29 -2.95
CA LEU A 137 13.34 -1.65 -3.10
C LEU A 137 14.04 -0.87 -4.21
N ALA A 138 13.40 -0.71 -5.36
CA ALA A 138 13.97 0.05 -6.47
C ALA A 138 14.21 1.51 -6.08
N ARG A 139 13.27 2.11 -5.36
CA ARG A 139 13.41 3.46 -4.83
C ARG A 139 14.54 3.55 -3.81
N PHE A 140 14.58 2.64 -2.86
CA PHE A 140 15.64 2.58 -1.84
C PHE A 140 17.03 2.47 -2.46
N ILE A 141 17.22 1.59 -3.45
CA ILE A 141 18.49 1.44 -4.17
C ILE A 141 18.86 2.72 -4.92
N LYS A 142 17.89 3.41 -5.52
CA LYS A 142 18.11 4.67 -6.23
C LYS A 142 18.58 5.78 -5.28
N GLU A 143 17.99 5.86 -4.08
CA GLU A 143 18.28 6.90 -3.09
C GLU A 143 19.59 6.63 -2.31
N HIS A 144 19.95 5.33 -2.10
CA HIS A 144 21.06 4.93 -1.22
C HIS A 144 22.15 4.07 -1.93
N GLY A 145 22.02 3.84 -3.22
CA GLY A 145 22.89 2.92 -3.97
C GLY A 145 24.35 3.37 -4.12
N GLY A 146 24.73 4.56 -3.62
CA GLY A 146 26.09 5.06 -3.53
C GLY A 146 26.84 4.72 -2.24
N ASP A 147 26.11 4.38 -1.15
CA ASP A 147 26.69 4.13 0.18
C ASP A 147 26.36 2.71 0.67
N SER A 148 27.29 1.79 0.42
CA SER A 148 27.09 0.36 0.74
C SER A 148 27.00 0.04 2.24
N GLU A 149 27.39 0.93 3.14
CA GLU A 149 27.35 0.71 4.59
C GLU A 149 26.04 1.19 5.26
N SER A 150 25.46 2.28 4.78
CA SER A 150 24.18 2.80 5.32
C SER A 150 22.97 1.96 4.90
N ALA A 151 23.03 1.33 3.73
CA ALA A 151 22.00 0.46 3.20
C ALA A 151 21.78 -0.84 4.01
N LYS A 152 22.78 -1.29 4.76
CA LYS A 152 22.71 -2.54 5.54
C LYS A 152 21.83 -2.47 6.80
N ARG A 153 21.38 -1.29 7.22
CA ARG A 153 20.72 -1.08 8.53
C ARG A 153 19.30 -0.54 8.47
N LYS A 154 18.77 -0.14 7.32
CA LYS A 154 17.40 0.42 7.24
C LYS A 154 16.36 -0.69 7.14
N GLN A 155 15.42 -0.70 8.08
CA GLN A 155 14.17 -1.44 7.98
C GLN A 155 13.18 -0.63 7.14
N GLU A 156 12.53 -1.28 6.19
CA GLU A 156 11.50 -0.65 5.35
C GLU A 156 10.11 -0.95 5.91
N GLU A 157 9.28 0.06 5.98
CA GLU A 157 7.92 -0.05 6.50
C GLU A 157 6.90 0.00 5.36
N MET A 158 6.08 -1.04 5.27
CA MET A 158 4.94 -1.09 4.35
C MET A 158 3.61 -1.06 5.12
N VAL A 159 2.68 -0.25 4.65
CA VAL A 159 1.33 -0.16 5.19
C VAL A 159 0.33 -0.69 4.17
N ILE A 160 -0.54 -1.58 4.64
CA ILE A 160 -1.70 -2.08 3.90
C ILE A 160 -2.95 -1.43 4.49
N THR A 161 -3.66 -0.69 3.68
CA THR A 161 -4.83 0.08 4.07
C THR A 161 -6.01 -0.09 3.12
#